data_8aec98e8f7ea6fc9d8e156803c7c954c
#
_entry.id   8aec98e8f7ea6fc9d8e156803c7c954c
#
_cell.length_a   1.000
_cell.length_b   1.000
_cell.length_c   1.000
_cell.angle_alpha   90.00
_cell.angle_beta   90.00
_cell.angle_gamma   90.00
#
_symmetry.space_group_name_H-M   'P 1'
#
loop_
_entity.id
_entity.type
_entity.pdbx_description
1 polymer ?
#
loop_
_entity_poly.entity_id
_entity_poly.type
_entity_poly.pdbx_seq_one_letter_code
_entity_poly.pdbx_strand_id
1 'polypeptide(L)'
;VGLNTALRIGDVLSLQWKDVYDYKRRRFRAHLQVVEQKTGKTNQIALNDCVLHALRQCYNGQKADEYLFYSACHKNQPISRSQAWRIVRQAAEETGVDGNVSCHSLRKTFGYHAWKQGVPPAMLMMIYNHSSYQITKRYLGIIQEEKDDVFYHVQL
;
A
#
# COMPACT_ATOMS: atom_id res chain seq x y z
N VAL A 1 -4.25 -1.29 -5.02
CA VAL A 1 -2.91 -0.68 -4.93
C VAL A 1 -2.47 -0.60 -3.47
N GLY A 2 -3.14 0.16 -2.60
CA GLY A 2 -2.68 0.43 -1.23
C GLY A 2 -2.33 -0.81 -0.39
N LEU A 3 -3.12 -1.89 -0.46
CA LEU A 3 -2.89 -3.15 0.27
C LEU A 3 -1.72 -3.99 -0.27
N ASN A 4 -1.26 -3.75 -1.51
CA ASN A 4 -0.30 -4.63 -2.19
C ASN A 4 1.02 -3.95 -2.57
N THR A 5 1.24 -2.70 -2.19
CA THR A 5 2.44 -1.95 -2.58
C THR A 5 3.24 -1.41 -1.40
N ALA A 6 2.69 -1.49 -0.19
CA ALA A 6 3.26 -0.88 1.01
C ALA A 6 3.54 0.64 0.88
N LEU A 7 3.00 1.33 -0.11
CA LEU A 7 3.18 2.76 -0.30
C LEU A 7 2.46 3.59 0.77
N ARG A 8 2.99 4.78 1.08
CA ARG A 8 2.26 5.77 1.87
C ARG A 8 1.13 6.36 1.04
N ILE A 9 0.04 6.77 1.70
CA ILE A 9 -1.13 7.31 0.99
C ILE A 9 -0.79 8.49 0.08
N GLY A 10 0.15 9.36 0.46
CA GLY A 10 0.60 10.45 -0.39
C GLY A 10 1.20 9.97 -1.70
N ASP A 11 2.04 8.92 -1.63
CA ASP A 11 2.67 8.34 -2.80
C ASP A 11 1.64 7.59 -3.67
N VAL A 12 0.67 6.89 -3.05
CA VAL A 12 -0.45 6.24 -3.77
C VAL A 12 -1.26 7.27 -4.55
N LEU A 13 -1.63 8.39 -3.92
CA LEU A 13 -2.46 9.42 -4.55
C LEU A 13 -1.73 10.19 -5.65
N SER A 14 -0.40 10.22 -5.63
CA SER A 14 0.39 10.88 -6.68
C SER A 14 0.55 10.04 -7.95
N LEU A 15 0.14 8.77 -7.95
CA LEU A 15 0.29 7.90 -9.11
C LEU A 15 -0.57 8.35 -10.28
N GLN A 16 0.07 8.37 -11.46
CA GLN A 16 -0.56 8.65 -12.75
C GLN A 16 -0.61 7.37 -13.61
N TRP A 17 -1.44 7.36 -14.62
CA TRP A 17 -1.57 6.19 -15.49
C TRP A 17 -0.26 5.80 -16.20
N LYS A 18 0.60 6.77 -16.54
CA LYS A 18 1.95 6.49 -17.10
C LYS A 18 2.84 5.66 -16.18
N ASP A 19 2.60 5.68 -14.87
CA ASP A 19 3.42 4.96 -13.88
C ASP A 19 3.12 3.46 -13.91
N VAL A 20 1.89 3.07 -14.29
CA VAL A 20 1.42 1.67 -14.32
C VAL A 20 1.16 1.14 -15.72
N TYR A 21 1.04 2.02 -16.74
CA TYR A 21 0.75 1.63 -18.11
C TYR A 21 1.79 2.19 -19.09
N ASP A 22 2.33 1.31 -19.95
CA ASP A 22 3.26 1.68 -21.01
C ASP A 22 2.47 1.99 -22.29
N TYR A 23 2.28 3.28 -22.57
CA TYR A 23 1.51 3.76 -23.73
C TYR A 23 2.16 3.42 -25.08
N LYS A 24 3.49 3.32 -25.12
CA LYS A 24 4.22 2.93 -26.35
C LYS A 24 4.00 1.46 -26.69
N ARG A 25 4.05 0.59 -25.66
CA ARG A 25 3.87 -0.86 -25.79
C ARG A 25 2.43 -1.30 -25.60
N ARG A 26 1.52 -0.40 -25.25
CA ARG A 26 0.08 -0.63 -25.00
C ARG A 26 -0.16 -1.77 -24.00
N ARG A 27 0.59 -1.79 -22.90
CA ARG A 27 0.49 -2.83 -21.87
C ARG A 27 0.75 -2.28 -20.47
N PHE A 28 0.22 -2.96 -19.46
CA PHE A 28 0.55 -2.67 -18.07
C PHE A 28 2.02 -2.99 -17.78
N ARG A 29 2.63 -2.17 -16.93
CA ARG A 29 4.00 -2.39 -16.48
C ARG A 29 4.04 -3.54 -15.47
N ALA A 30 5.12 -4.31 -15.45
CA ALA A 30 5.37 -5.31 -14.41
C ALA A 30 5.81 -4.67 -13.08
N HIS A 31 6.40 -3.49 -13.14
CA HIS A 31 6.92 -2.77 -11.99
C HIS A 31 6.48 -1.31 -12.02
N LEU A 32 6.19 -0.79 -10.84
CA LEU A 32 5.95 0.61 -10.55
C LEU A 32 7.26 1.23 -10.03
N GLN A 33 7.68 2.35 -10.59
CA GLN A 33 8.77 3.15 -10.05
C GLN A 33 8.19 4.39 -9.35
N VAL A 34 8.51 4.56 -8.08
CA VAL A 34 8.02 5.68 -7.25
C VAL A 34 9.17 6.34 -6.54
N VAL A 35 9.22 7.68 -6.61
CA VAL A 35 10.05 8.48 -5.72
C VAL A 35 9.21 8.85 -4.50
N GLU A 36 9.54 8.28 -3.34
CA GLU A 36 8.78 8.54 -2.11
C GLU A 36 8.88 10.01 -1.70
N GLN A 37 7.73 10.67 -1.53
CA GLN A 37 7.66 12.10 -1.16
C GLN A 37 8.36 12.40 0.18
N LYS A 38 8.28 11.48 1.15
CA LYS A 38 8.86 11.69 2.50
C LYS A 38 10.36 11.51 2.54
N THR A 39 10.93 10.62 1.72
CA THR A 39 12.33 10.18 1.85
C THR A 39 13.18 10.54 0.64
N GLY A 40 12.56 10.90 -0.49
CA GLY A 40 13.23 11.13 -1.76
C GLY A 40 13.82 9.87 -2.40
N LYS A 41 13.63 8.69 -1.80
CA LYS A 41 14.16 7.43 -2.32
C LYS A 41 13.31 6.89 -3.46
N THR A 42 13.97 6.38 -4.48
CA THR A 42 13.32 5.67 -5.57
C THR A 42 13.12 4.22 -5.18
N ASN A 43 11.88 3.75 -5.25
CA ASN A 43 11.50 2.35 -5.05
C ASN A 43 10.97 1.75 -6.33
N GLN A 44 11.35 0.50 -6.59
CA GLN A 44 10.78 -0.33 -7.64
C GLN A 44 9.93 -1.42 -7.00
N ILE A 45 8.62 -1.42 -7.31
CA ILE A 45 7.62 -2.27 -6.69
C ILE A 45 7.01 -3.16 -7.78
N ALA A 46 7.06 -4.48 -7.61
CA ALA A 46 6.40 -5.41 -8.50
C ALA A 46 4.86 -5.25 -8.39
N LEU A 47 4.19 -5.17 -9.51
CA LEU A 47 2.73 -5.16 -9.58
C LEU A 47 2.24 -6.61 -9.68
N ASN A 48 1.71 -7.14 -8.58
CA ASN A 48 1.16 -8.48 -8.55
C ASN A 48 -0.17 -8.58 -9.31
N ASP A 49 -0.65 -9.81 -9.53
CA ASP A 49 -1.86 -10.05 -10.32
C ASP A 49 -3.10 -9.38 -9.75
N CYS A 50 -3.23 -9.27 -8.43
CA CYS A 50 -4.34 -8.55 -7.79
C CYS A 50 -4.36 -7.06 -8.16
N VAL A 51 -3.19 -6.42 -8.16
CA VAL A 51 -3.06 -5.01 -8.58
C VAL A 51 -3.32 -4.86 -10.06
N LEU A 52 -2.73 -5.73 -10.89
CA LEU A 52 -2.90 -5.70 -12.35
C LEU A 52 -4.35 -5.94 -12.75
N HIS A 53 -5.04 -6.86 -12.08
CA HIS A 53 -6.47 -7.11 -12.29
C HIS A 53 -7.31 -5.86 -11.99
N ALA A 54 -7.12 -5.25 -10.83
CA ALA A 54 -7.82 -4.03 -10.46
C ALA A 54 -7.53 -2.86 -11.42
N LEU A 55 -6.28 -2.70 -11.85
CA LEU A 55 -5.91 -1.67 -12.82
C LEU A 55 -6.59 -1.89 -14.18
N ARG A 56 -6.69 -3.14 -14.64
CA ARG A 56 -7.39 -3.48 -15.89
C ARG A 56 -8.88 -3.16 -15.81
N GLN A 57 -9.51 -3.42 -14.68
CA GLN A 57 -10.93 -3.08 -14.48
C GLN A 57 -11.19 -1.57 -14.49
N CYS A 58 -10.24 -0.78 -14.01
CA CYS A 58 -10.35 0.68 -13.95
C CYS A 58 -9.91 1.39 -15.24
N TYR A 59 -9.14 0.70 -16.11
CA TYR A 59 -8.58 1.32 -17.31
C TYR A 59 -9.61 1.41 -18.42
N ASN A 60 -9.92 2.64 -18.84
CA ASN A 60 -10.84 2.92 -19.93
C ASN A 60 -10.24 3.98 -20.89
N GLY A 61 -8.95 3.79 -21.25
CA GLY A 61 -8.28 4.69 -22.19
C GLY A 61 -7.82 6.04 -21.62
N GLN A 62 -7.64 6.14 -20.30
CA GLN A 62 -7.15 7.36 -19.65
C GLN A 62 -5.80 7.80 -20.21
N LYS A 63 -5.54 9.11 -20.15
CA LYS A 63 -4.29 9.70 -20.62
C LYS A 63 -3.15 9.45 -19.64
N ALA A 64 -1.94 9.56 -20.13
CA ALA A 64 -0.71 9.27 -19.40
C ALA A 64 -0.53 10.12 -18.11
N ASP A 65 -0.96 11.37 -18.17
CA ASP A 65 -0.85 12.37 -17.09
C ASP A 65 -2.06 12.43 -16.16
N GLU A 66 -3.10 11.63 -16.42
CA GLU A 66 -4.25 11.53 -15.53
C GLU A 66 -3.89 10.70 -14.28
N TYR A 67 -4.40 11.12 -13.13
CA TYR A 67 -4.18 10.42 -11.86
C TYR A 67 -5.00 9.12 -11.77
N LEU A 68 -4.42 8.07 -11.16
CA LEU A 68 -5.16 6.84 -10.89
C LEU A 68 -6.37 7.10 -9.97
N PHE A 69 -6.19 7.99 -9.00
CA PHE A 69 -7.18 8.36 -8.00
C PHE A 69 -7.59 9.83 -8.22
N TYR A 70 -8.21 10.10 -9.35
CA TYR A 70 -8.58 11.46 -9.73
C TYR A 70 -9.76 12.00 -8.93
N SER A 71 -9.80 13.32 -8.74
CA SER A 71 -10.90 14.03 -8.12
C SER A 71 -11.99 14.32 -9.15
N ALA A 72 -13.23 13.94 -8.86
CA ALA A 72 -14.37 14.30 -9.70
C ALA A 72 -14.68 15.82 -9.67
N CYS A 73 -14.28 16.49 -8.57
CA CYS A 73 -14.56 17.92 -8.35
C CYS A 73 -13.46 18.83 -8.93
N HIS A 74 -12.26 18.33 -9.13
CA HIS A 74 -11.11 19.15 -9.55
C HIS A 74 -10.43 18.51 -10.75
N LYS A 75 -10.46 19.20 -11.88
CA LYS A 75 -9.88 18.71 -13.13
C LYS A 75 -8.39 18.45 -12.96
N ASN A 76 -7.96 17.26 -13.37
CA ASN A 76 -6.56 16.79 -13.36
C ASN A 76 -5.86 16.94 -12.00
N GLN A 77 -6.57 16.62 -10.92
CA GLN A 77 -6.01 16.53 -9.58
C GLN A 77 -6.39 15.21 -8.91
N PRO A 78 -5.53 14.68 -8.02
CA PRO A 78 -5.90 13.50 -7.24
C PRO A 78 -6.92 13.86 -6.17
N ILE A 79 -7.63 12.86 -5.65
CA ILE A 79 -8.43 13.04 -4.44
C ILE A 79 -7.53 13.45 -3.26
N SER A 80 -8.11 14.19 -2.31
CA SER A 80 -7.38 14.58 -1.10
C SER A 80 -7.14 13.38 -0.16
N ARG A 81 -6.16 13.50 0.74
CA ARG A 81 -5.92 12.50 1.80
C ARG A 81 -7.15 12.30 2.68
N SER A 82 -7.91 13.35 2.97
CA SER A 82 -9.16 13.28 3.72
C SER A 82 -10.23 12.49 2.98
N GLN A 83 -10.33 12.67 1.66
CA GLN A 83 -11.27 11.89 0.85
C GLN A 83 -10.84 10.42 0.77
N ALA A 84 -9.57 10.14 0.57
CA ALA A 84 -9.04 8.78 0.62
C ALA A 84 -9.32 8.10 1.96
N TRP A 85 -9.15 8.83 3.07
CA TRP A 85 -9.48 8.32 4.40
C TRP A 85 -10.96 7.97 4.54
N ARG A 86 -11.88 8.84 4.07
CA ARG A 86 -13.32 8.57 4.10
C ARG A 86 -13.68 7.31 3.32
N ILE A 87 -13.11 7.13 2.12
CA ILE A 87 -13.34 5.96 1.27
C ILE A 87 -12.86 4.67 1.98
N VAL A 88 -11.66 4.70 2.55
CA VAL A 88 -11.10 3.53 3.25
C VAL A 88 -11.92 3.20 4.49
N ARG A 89 -12.35 4.21 5.24
CA ARG A 89 -13.18 4.02 6.43
C ARG A 89 -14.55 3.47 6.08
N GLN A 90 -15.22 4.03 5.07
CA GLN A 90 -16.51 3.55 4.61
C GLN A 90 -16.43 2.10 4.14
N ALA A 91 -15.41 1.73 3.36
CA ALA A 91 -15.20 0.35 2.92
C ALA A 91 -15.00 -0.61 4.11
N ALA A 92 -14.30 -0.18 5.16
CA ALA A 92 -14.14 -0.99 6.38
C ALA A 92 -15.48 -1.18 7.12
N GLU A 93 -16.27 -0.14 7.26
CA GLU A 93 -17.59 -0.17 7.89
C GLU A 93 -18.55 -1.09 7.11
N GLU A 94 -18.59 -0.97 5.79
CA GLU A 94 -19.43 -1.80 4.89
C GLU A 94 -19.06 -3.28 4.91
N THR A 95 -17.79 -3.59 5.18
CA THR A 95 -17.26 -4.98 5.24
C THR A 95 -17.18 -5.54 6.66
N GLY A 96 -17.65 -4.81 7.67
CA GLY A 96 -17.65 -5.26 9.06
C GLY A 96 -16.24 -5.37 9.66
N VAL A 97 -15.27 -4.59 9.17
CA VAL A 97 -13.92 -4.54 9.76
C VAL A 97 -13.95 -3.60 10.95
N ASP A 98 -13.83 -4.18 12.15
CA ASP A 98 -13.81 -3.43 13.40
C ASP A 98 -12.51 -2.66 13.62
N GLY A 99 -12.60 -1.59 14.41
CA GLY A 99 -11.47 -0.81 14.88
C GLY A 99 -11.21 0.49 14.11
N ASN A 100 -10.10 1.12 14.44
CA ASN A 100 -9.74 2.42 13.86
C ASN A 100 -9.00 2.24 12.53
N VAL A 101 -9.75 2.01 11.46
CA VAL A 101 -9.21 1.84 10.11
C VAL A 101 -8.86 3.18 9.48
N SER A 102 -7.68 3.28 8.90
CA SER A 102 -7.17 4.47 8.24
C SER A 102 -6.36 4.11 6.98
N CYS A 103 -5.94 5.12 6.22
CA CYS A 103 -5.03 4.89 5.09
C CYS A 103 -3.71 4.21 5.50
N HIS A 104 -3.25 4.41 6.74
CA HIS A 104 -2.09 3.70 7.27
C HIS A 104 -2.34 2.22 7.51
N SER A 105 -3.58 1.83 7.78
CA SER A 105 -3.97 0.43 7.95
C SER A 105 -3.67 -0.38 6.69
N LEU A 106 -3.92 0.17 5.50
CA LEU A 106 -3.60 -0.50 4.23
C LEU A 106 -2.12 -0.92 4.15
N ARG A 107 -1.23 0.01 4.51
CA ARG A 107 0.22 -0.24 4.52
C ARG A 107 0.63 -1.21 5.63
N LYS A 108 0.04 -1.10 6.83
CA LYS A 108 0.28 -2.04 7.92
C LYS A 108 -0.16 -3.46 7.57
N THR A 109 -1.33 -3.61 6.95
CA THR A 109 -1.87 -4.90 6.50
C THR A 109 -0.90 -5.63 5.58
N PHE A 110 -0.32 -4.92 4.60
CA PHE A 110 0.71 -5.52 3.73
C PHE A 110 1.87 -6.11 4.56
N GLY A 111 2.42 -5.33 5.47
CA GLY A 111 3.58 -5.77 6.26
C GLY A 111 3.26 -6.88 7.25
N TYR A 112 2.08 -6.84 7.86
CA TYR A 112 1.61 -7.89 8.74
C TYR A 112 1.49 -9.24 7.99
N HIS A 113 0.85 -9.25 6.83
CA HIS A 113 0.74 -10.47 6.03
C HIS A 113 2.08 -10.92 5.45
N ALA A 114 2.96 -10.01 5.06
CA ALA A 114 4.31 -10.35 4.63
C ALA A 114 5.11 -11.02 5.78
N TRP A 115 5.00 -10.47 7.00
CA TRP A 115 5.60 -11.08 8.18
C TRP A 115 5.01 -12.47 8.47
N LYS A 116 3.69 -12.64 8.44
CA LYS A 116 3.02 -13.95 8.62
C LYS A 116 3.45 -14.97 7.57
N GLN A 117 3.79 -14.55 6.37
CA GLN A 117 4.32 -15.41 5.30
C GLN A 117 5.82 -15.67 5.41
N GLY A 118 6.47 -15.24 6.49
CA GLY A 118 7.87 -15.51 6.76
C GLY A 118 8.86 -14.61 6.01
N VAL A 119 8.43 -13.45 5.51
CA VAL A 119 9.35 -12.50 4.88
C VAL A 119 10.41 -12.07 5.90
N PRO A 120 11.72 -12.16 5.56
CA PRO A 120 12.80 -11.84 6.48
C PRO A 120 12.70 -10.41 7.05
N PRO A 121 13.01 -10.22 8.34
CA PRO A 121 12.98 -8.91 9.00
C PRO A 121 13.75 -7.81 8.25
N ALA A 122 14.91 -8.14 7.73
CA ALA A 122 15.73 -7.20 6.96
C ALA A 122 14.98 -6.68 5.72
N MET A 123 14.24 -7.54 5.02
CA MET A 123 13.43 -7.15 3.86
C MET A 123 12.28 -6.24 4.26
N LEU A 124 11.59 -6.53 5.37
CA LEU A 124 10.54 -5.66 5.91
C LEU A 124 11.09 -4.28 6.28
N MET A 125 12.26 -4.24 6.93
CA MET A 125 12.93 -2.96 7.24
C MET A 125 13.22 -2.14 5.97
N MET A 126 13.71 -2.79 4.92
CA MET A 126 13.97 -2.14 3.61
C MET A 126 12.69 -1.58 2.99
N ILE A 127 11.62 -2.39 2.91
CA ILE A 127 10.31 -1.99 2.33
C ILE A 127 9.73 -0.77 3.07
N TYR A 128 9.85 -0.74 4.40
CA TYR A 128 9.32 0.34 5.23
C TYR A 128 10.28 1.51 5.41
N ASN A 129 11.55 1.34 5.01
CA ASN A 129 12.63 2.28 5.26
C ASN A 129 12.77 2.60 6.75
N HIS A 130 12.77 1.57 7.58
CA HIS A 130 12.95 1.67 9.02
C HIS A 130 14.40 1.38 9.41
N SER A 131 14.91 2.12 10.40
CA SER A 131 16.30 1.99 10.89
C SER A 131 16.52 0.77 11.79
N SER A 132 15.46 0.15 12.31
CA SER A 132 15.55 -1.07 13.11
C SER A 132 14.32 -1.96 12.97
N TYR A 133 14.52 -3.26 13.25
CA TYR A 133 13.40 -4.22 13.25
C TYR A 133 12.41 -3.95 14.38
N GLN A 134 12.86 -3.41 15.51
CA GLN A 134 11.97 -3.02 16.61
C GLN A 134 10.96 -1.95 16.19
N ILE A 135 11.39 -1.00 15.38
CA ILE A 135 10.48 0.01 14.79
C ILE A 135 9.45 -0.67 13.88
N THR A 136 9.91 -1.62 13.05
CA THR A 136 9.02 -2.39 12.16
C THR A 136 8.01 -3.20 12.95
N LYS A 137 8.42 -3.94 13.97
CA LYS A 137 7.52 -4.72 14.85
C LYS A 137 6.45 -3.85 15.50
N ARG A 138 6.87 -2.73 16.09
CA ARG A 138 5.95 -1.76 16.72
C ARG A 138 4.97 -1.18 15.69
N TYR A 139 5.47 -0.82 14.52
CA TYR A 139 4.65 -0.28 13.44
C TYR A 139 3.59 -1.27 12.96
N LEU A 140 3.95 -2.53 12.80
CA LEU A 140 3.05 -3.60 12.35
C LEU A 140 2.11 -4.10 13.46
N GLY A 141 2.42 -3.84 14.73
CA GLY A 141 1.63 -4.28 15.88
C GLY A 141 1.87 -5.74 16.28
N ILE A 142 2.96 -6.36 15.82
CA ILE A 142 3.24 -7.79 16.03
C ILE A 142 3.93 -8.13 17.35
N ILE A 143 4.33 -7.13 18.14
CA ILE A 143 5.05 -7.37 19.41
C ILE A 143 4.21 -8.15 20.41
N GLN A 144 2.93 -7.82 20.51
CA GLN A 144 2.05 -8.51 21.45
C GLN A 144 1.77 -9.94 21.00
N GLU A 145 1.49 -10.14 19.71
CA GLU A 145 1.27 -11.46 19.14
C GLU A 145 2.46 -12.41 19.36
N GLU A 146 3.69 -11.93 19.12
CA GLU A 146 4.90 -12.71 19.41
C GLU A 146 5.02 -13.08 20.91
N LYS A 147 4.63 -12.18 21.82
CA LYS A 147 4.62 -12.49 23.25
C LYS A 147 3.57 -13.52 23.61
N ASP A 148 2.37 -13.37 23.06
CA ASP A 148 1.27 -14.30 23.33
C ASP A 148 1.63 -15.71 22.84
N ASP A 149 2.26 -15.82 21.67
CA ASP A 149 2.76 -17.10 21.15
C ASP A 149 3.73 -17.79 22.13
N VAL A 150 4.64 -17.03 22.76
CA VAL A 150 5.55 -17.58 23.79
C VAL A 150 4.75 -18.11 24.97
N PHE A 151 3.78 -17.34 25.49
CA PHE A 151 2.99 -17.76 26.64
C PHE A 151 2.09 -18.97 26.34
N TYR A 152 1.58 -19.09 25.13
CA TYR A 152 0.77 -20.26 24.73
C TYR A 152 1.60 -21.54 24.56
N HIS A 153 2.87 -21.43 24.16
CA HIS A 153 3.70 -22.60 23.87
C HIS A 153 4.59 -23.04 25.02
N VAL A 154 4.86 -22.21 26.04
CA VAL A 154 5.62 -22.61 27.23
C VAL A 154 4.69 -23.24 28.25
N GLN A 155 4.73 -24.57 28.34
CA GLN A 155 4.02 -25.36 29.34
C GLN A 155 5.04 -26.07 30.24
N LEU A 156 4.97 -25.84 31.55
CA LEU A 156 5.87 -26.45 32.58
C LEU A 156 5.16 -27.57 33.32
#